data_4a25e35f797e6c44f35054910ec44683
#
_entry.id   4a25e35f797e6c44f35054910ec44683
#
_cell.length_a   1.000
_cell.length_b   1.000
_cell.length_c   1.000
_cell.angle_alpha   90.00
_cell.angle_beta   90.00
_cell.angle_gamma   90.00
#
_symmetry.space_group_name_H-M   'P 1'
#
loop_
_entity.id
_entity.type
_entity.pdbx_description
1 polymer ?
#
loop_
_entity_poly.entity_id
_entity_poly.type
_entity_poly.pdbx_seq_one_letter_code
_entity_poly.pdbx_strand_id
1 'polypeptide(L)'
;MIKRVKELAAEMKPALLDLAQRAIRCPSLSGQEGAVSEIFLSELQKLGYDEAFRDDWGNIVGIVRGTEDGPTIMYNGHLDHVDVGDPSEWGGYEPYGGVID
;
A
#
# COMPACT_ATOMS: atom_id res chain seq x y z
N MET A 1 6.35 23.60 8.68
CA MET A 1 6.57 22.25 8.09
C MET A 1 5.64 21.19 8.72
N ILE A 2 5.74 20.90 10.02
CA ILE A 2 4.92 19.85 10.70
C ILE A 2 3.41 20.11 10.55
N LYS A 3 2.98 21.36 10.65
CA LYS A 3 1.55 21.71 10.47
C LYS A 3 1.08 21.33 9.07
N ARG A 4 1.85 21.69 8.02
CA ARG A 4 1.49 21.39 6.64
C ARG A 4 1.48 19.88 6.36
N VAL A 5 2.40 19.12 6.95
CA VAL A 5 2.40 17.64 6.85
C VAL A 5 1.14 17.05 7.46
N LYS A 6 0.70 17.54 8.63
CA LYS A 6 -0.53 17.07 9.28
C LYS A 6 -1.78 17.40 8.45
N GLU A 7 -1.83 18.60 7.87
CA GLU A 7 -2.93 19.01 6.98
C GLU A 7 -3.02 18.09 5.77
N LEU A 8 -1.88 17.86 5.07
CA LEU A 8 -1.82 16.95 3.91
C LEU A 8 -2.21 15.52 4.29
N ALA A 9 -1.74 15.02 5.43
CA ALA A 9 -2.11 13.70 5.92
C ALA A 9 -3.63 13.57 6.16
N ALA A 10 -4.25 14.61 6.71
CA ALA A 10 -5.71 14.66 6.91
C ALA A 10 -6.46 14.70 5.56
N GLU A 11 -6.00 15.51 4.61
CA GLU A 11 -6.56 15.60 3.27
C GLU A 11 -6.47 14.26 2.51
N MET A 12 -5.37 13.51 2.70
CA MET A 12 -5.12 12.23 2.04
C MET A 12 -5.84 11.04 2.71
N LYS A 13 -6.39 11.21 3.91
CA LYS A 13 -7.01 10.11 4.66
C LYS A 13 -8.05 9.32 3.86
N PRO A 14 -9.00 9.93 3.13
CA PRO A 14 -9.97 9.17 2.34
C PRO A 14 -9.33 8.31 1.26
N ALA A 15 -8.33 8.83 0.55
CA ALA A 15 -7.60 8.10 -0.48
C ALA A 15 -6.77 6.93 0.12
N LEU A 16 -6.17 7.15 1.28
CA LEU A 16 -5.44 6.11 2.01
C LEU A 16 -6.37 4.98 2.45
N LEU A 17 -7.55 5.31 2.98
CA LEU A 17 -8.54 4.30 3.39
C LEU A 17 -9.06 3.50 2.19
N ASP A 18 -9.31 4.16 1.06
CA ASP A 18 -9.69 3.47 -0.18
C ASP A 18 -8.61 2.51 -0.66
N LEU A 19 -7.35 2.94 -0.69
CA LEU A 19 -6.21 2.09 -1.04
C LEU A 19 -6.10 0.89 -0.09
N ALA A 20 -6.19 1.12 1.21
CA ALA A 20 -6.12 0.08 2.23
C ALA A 20 -7.24 -0.95 2.05
N GLN A 21 -8.47 -0.51 1.81
CA GLN A 21 -9.61 -1.42 1.56
C GLN A 21 -9.42 -2.24 0.29
N ARG A 22 -8.96 -1.63 -0.81
CA ARG A 22 -8.67 -2.34 -2.06
C ARG A 22 -7.58 -3.39 -1.87
N ALA A 23 -6.51 -3.06 -1.14
CA ALA A 23 -5.43 -3.97 -0.83
C ALA A 23 -5.91 -5.15 0.05
N ILE A 24 -6.68 -4.88 1.11
CA ILE A 24 -7.22 -5.92 2.00
C ILE A 24 -8.17 -6.87 1.27
N ARG A 25 -8.99 -6.35 0.35
CA ARG A 25 -9.91 -7.17 -0.46
C ARG A 25 -9.22 -8.03 -1.51
N CYS A 26 -7.91 -7.86 -1.69
CA CYS A 26 -7.10 -8.59 -2.64
C CYS A 26 -6.21 -9.60 -1.90
N PRO A 27 -6.59 -10.89 -1.82
CA PRO A 27 -5.76 -11.90 -1.18
C PRO A 27 -4.35 -11.93 -1.79
N SER A 28 -3.33 -11.99 -0.94
CA SER A 28 -1.92 -11.98 -1.34
C SER A 28 -1.07 -12.91 -0.47
N LEU A 29 -1.39 -14.19 -0.49
CA LEU A 29 -0.54 -15.20 0.18
C LEU A 29 0.88 -15.15 -0.40
N SER A 30 1.87 -15.55 0.40
CA SER A 30 3.28 -15.58 -0.01
C SER A 30 3.46 -16.33 -1.33
N GLY A 31 4.09 -15.68 -2.32
CA GLY A 31 4.23 -16.19 -3.69
C GLY A 31 3.02 -15.89 -4.60
N GLN A 32 1.99 -15.22 -4.12
CA GLN A 32 0.76 -14.88 -4.85
C GLN A 32 0.45 -13.37 -4.80
N GLU A 33 1.47 -12.53 -4.71
CA GLU A 33 1.35 -11.08 -4.51
C GLU A 33 1.08 -10.31 -5.81
N GLY A 34 0.97 -10.99 -6.95
CA GLY A 34 0.86 -10.34 -8.27
C GLY A 34 -0.30 -9.34 -8.35
N ALA A 35 -1.49 -9.72 -7.91
CA ALA A 35 -2.68 -8.86 -8.00
C ALA A 35 -2.59 -7.64 -7.06
N VAL A 36 -2.18 -7.82 -5.81
CA VAL A 36 -2.02 -6.70 -4.87
C VAL A 36 -0.90 -5.76 -5.31
N SER A 37 0.18 -6.29 -5.89
CA SER A 37 1.28 -5.48 -6.41
C SER A 37 0.83 -4.54 -7.55
N GLU A 38 -0.12 -4.97 -8.40
CA GLU A 38 -0.70 -4.10 -9.42
C GLU A 38 -1.48 -2.92 -8.82
N ILE A 39 -2.20 -3.15 -7.71
CA ILE A 39 -2.91 -2.09 -6.99
C ILE A 39 -1.93 -1.01 -6.55
N PHE A 40 -0.83 -1.41 -5.91
CA PHE A 40 0.19 -0.46 -5.44
C PHE A 40 0.96 0.20 -6.57
N LEU A 41 1.35 -0.54 -7.60
CA LEU A 41 2.05 0.03 -8.76
C LEU A 41 1.20 1.10 -9.44
N SER A 42 -0.08 0.80 -9.70
CA SER A 42 -1.02 1.75 -10.29
C SER A 42 -1.20 3.00 -9.42
N GLU A 43 -1.23 2.84 -8.10
CA GLU A 43 -1.37 3.97 -7.18
C GLU A 43 -0.11 4.86 -7.17
N LEU A 44 1.09 4.28 -7.17
CA LEU A 44 2.34 5.05 -7.28
C LEU A 44 2.39 5.86 -8.58
N GLN A 45 1.98 5.27 -9.70
CA GLN A 45 1.91 5.94 -10.99
C GLN A 45 0.89 7.08 -10.98
N LYS A 46 -0.29 6.84 -10.42
CA LYS A 46 -1.37 7.83 -10.27
C LYS A 46 -0.93 9.01 -9.39
N LEU A 47 -0.17 8.74 -8.33
CA LEU A 47 0.36 9.77 -7.44
C LEU A 47 1.51 10.58 -8.04
N GLY A 48 2.00 10.21 -9.22
CA GLY A 48 3.04 10.95 -9.95
C GLY A 48 4.43 10.74 -9.38
N TYR A 49 4.76 9.56 -8.88
CA TYR A 49 6.13 9.21 -8.53
C TYR A 49 7.04 9.37 -9.76
N ASP A 50 8.26 9.83 -9.56
CA ASP A 50 9.23 10.03 -10.65
C ASP A 50 9.58 8.72 -11.36
N GLU A 51 9.65 7.64 -10.58
CA GLU A 51 9.73 6.27 -11.10
C GLU A 51 8.81 5.36 -10.29
N ALA A 52 8.08 4.48 -10.97
CA ALA A 52 7.27 3.44 -10.34
C ALA A 52 7.31 2.21 -11.24
N PHE A 53 7.86 1.12 -10.72
CA PHE A 53 8.06 -0.11 -11.49
C PHE A 53 8.02 -1.35 -10.61
N ARG A 54 7.87 -2.51 -11.28
CA ARG A 54 8.06 -3.82 -10.67
C ARG A 54 9.42 -4.37 -11.10
N ASP A 55 10.22 -4.84 -10.16
CA ASP A 55 11.47 -5.51 -10.46
C ASP A 55 11.27 -6.99 -10.85
N ASP A 56 12.36 -7.66 -11.21
CA ASP A 56 12.32 -9.07 -11.64
C ASP A 56 11.91 -10.06 -10.53
N TRP A 57 11.94 -9.62 -9.28
CA TRP A 57 11.53 -10.39 -8.10
C TRP A 57 10.06 -10.14 -7.70
N GLY A 58 9.41 -9.21 -8.37
CA GLY A 58 8.03 -8.84 -8.07
C GLY A 58 7.89 -7.72 -7.04
N ASN A 59 8.99 -7.12 -6.58
CA ASN A 59 8.93 -5.97 -5.70
C ASN A 59 8.40 -4.74 -6.44
N ILE A 60 7.57 -3.97 -5.77
CA ILE A 60 7.14 -2.67 -6.27
C ILE A 60 8.06 -1.60 -5.71
N VAL A 61 8.65 -0.83 -6.59
CA VAL A 61 9.57 0.26 -6.26
C VAL A 61 8.98 1.57 -6.73
N GLY A 62 8.90 2.53 -5.82
CA GLY A 62 8.52 3.91 -6.12
C GLY A 62 9.62 4.87 -5.68
N ILE A 63 9.98 5.79 -6.55
CA ILE A 63 11.03 6.78 -6.29
C ILE A 63 10.46 8.18 -6.46
N VAL A 64 10.68 9.02 -5.46
CA VAL A 64 10.43 10.46 -5.51
C VAL A 64 11.77 11.16 -5.31
N ARG A 65 12.14 12.01 -6.26
CA ARG A 65 13.41 12.74 -6.24
C ARG A 65 13.25 14.05 -5.50
N GLY A 66 14.15 14.32 -4.58
CA GLY A 66 14.26 15.64 -3.96
C GLY A 66 14.77 16.69 -4.95
N THR A 67 14.55 17.94 -4.62
CA THR A 67 15.04 19.10 -5.42
C THR A 67 16.45 19.51 -5.08
N GLU A 68 17.01 19.00 -3.97
CA GLU A 68 18.33 19.35 -3.46
C GLU A 68 19.12 18.08 -3.12
N ASP A 69 20.43 18.18 -3.08
CA ASP A 69 21.30 17.10 -2.62
C ASP A 69 21.07 16.82 -1.14
N GLY A 70 20.96 15.55 -0.80
CA GLY A 70 20.70 15.14 0.57
C GLY A 70 20.60 13.62 0.72
N PRO A 71 20.38 13.15 1.95
CA PRO A 71 20.23 11.72 2.23
C PRO A 71 18.95 11.17 1.60
N THR A 72 19.03 9.92 1.15
CA THR A 72 17.87 9.17 0.70
C THR A 72 17.21 8.48 1.90
N ILE A 73 15.89 8.58 1.99
CA ILE A 73 15.06 7.85 2.95
C ILE A 73 14.38 6.72 2.20
N MET A 74 14.48 5.50 2.70
CA MET A 74 13.76 4.35 2.16
C MET A 74 12.71 3.87 3.16
N TYR A 75 11.47 3.72 2.69
CA TYR A 75 10.40 3.01 3.38
C TYR A 75 10.29 1.62 2.78
N ASN A 76 10.21 0.61 3.63
CA ASN A 76 10.12 -0.78 3.21
C ASN A 76 8.97 -1.47 3.95
N GLY A 77 8.23 -2.31 3.24
CA GLY A 77 7.16 -3.13 3.76
C GLY A 77 6.99 -4.36 2.88
N HIS A 78 6.13 -5.28 3.29
CA HIS A 78 5.81 -6.48 2.51
C HIS A 78 4.36 -6.44 2.01
N LEU A 79 4.09 -7.16 0.91
CA LEU A 79 2.77 -7.24 0.28
C LEU A 79 2.03 -8.53 0.63
N ASP A 80 2.75 -9.56 1.06
CA ASP A 80 2.17 -10.84 1.39
C ASP A 80 1.58 -10.87 2.80
N HIS A 81 0.70 -11.83 3.01
CA HIS A 81 0.16 -12.17 4.33
C HIS A 81 0.10 -13.69 4.49
N VAL A 82 0.01 -14.14 5.74
CA VAL A 82 -0.25 -15.54 6.08
C VAL A 82 -1.70 -15.91 5.81
N ASP A 83 -2.01 -17.20 5.79
CA ASP A 83 -3.39 -17.69 5.70
C ASP A 83 -4.26 -17.06 6.78
N VAL A 84 -5.50 -16.73 6.44
CA VAL A 84 -6.44 -16.09 7.36
C VAL A 84 -6.97 -17.01 8.47
N GLY A 85 -6.69 -18.31 8.38
CA GLY A 85 -7.16 -19.31 9.33
C GLY A 85 -8.65 -19.57 9.20
N ASP A 86 -9.29 -19.89 10.34
CA ASP A 86 -10.73 -20.16 10.39
C ASP A 86 -11.53 -18.83 10.38
N PRO A 87 -12.34 -18.57 9.33
CA PRO A 87 -13.15 -17.36 9.26
C PRO A 87 -14.13 -17.18 10.43
N SER A 88 -14.53 -18.25 11.11
CA SER A 88 -15.42 -18.18 12.27
C SER A 88 -14.80 -17.47 13.47
N GLU A 89 -13.47 -17.41 13.55
CA GLU A 89 -12.73 -16.74 14.62
C GLU A 89 -12.63 -15.20 14.42
N TRP A 90 -13.11 -14.69 13.29
CA TRP A 90 -13.05 -13.24 12.94
C TRP A 90 -14.21 -12.42 13.50
N GLY A 91 -14.96 -12.95 14.47
CA GLY A 91 -16.00 -12.18 15.17
C GLY A 91 -17.13 -11.66 14.29
N GLY A 92 -17.42 -12.34 13.19
CA GLY A 92 -18.46 -11.95 12.23
C GLY A 92 -17.98 -11.06 11.09
N TYR A 93 -16.70 -10.70 11.05
CA TYR A 93 -16.09 -9.99 9.91
C TYR A 93 -15.56 -10.98 8.87
N GLU A 94 -15.72 -10.63 7.60
CA GLU A 94 -15.05 -11.34 6.51
C GLU A 94 -13.56 -10.96 6.47
N PRO A 95 -12.62 -11.93 6.46
CA PRO A 95 -11.18 -11.66 6.48
C PRO A 95 -10.71 -10.66 5.42
N TYR A 96 -11.29 -10.72 4.22
CA TYR A 96 -11.00 -9.81 3.12
C TYR A 96 -12.07 -8.72 2.91
N GLY A 97 -12.91 -8.48 3.90
CA GLY A 97 -14.01 -7.52 3.80
C GLY A 97 -13.56 -6.07 3.70
N GLY A 98 -12.47 -5.73 4.38
CA GLY A 98 -11.97 -4.35 4.42
C GLY A 98 -12.96 -3.38 5.04
N VAL A 99 -13.70 -3.83 6.06
CA VAL A 99 -14.69 -3.00 6.77
C VAL A 99 -14.00 -1.98 7.64
N ILE A 100 -14.53 -0.76 7.69
CA ILE A 100 -14.12 0.32 8.59
C ILE A 100 -15.31 0.59 9.52
N ASP A 101 -15.10 0.45 10.82
CA ASP A 101 -16.08 0.72 11.88
C ASP A 101 -15.64 1.83 12.85
#